data_733d5246d21b91872b58ce90356f2a99
#
_entry.id   733d5246d21b91872b58ce90356f2a99
#
_cell.length_a   1.000
_cell.length_b   1.000
_cell.length_c   1.000
_cell.angle_alpha   90.00
_cell.angle_beta   90.00
_cell.angle_gamma   90.00
#
_symmetry.space_group_name_H-M   'P 1'
#
loop_
_entity.id
_entity.type
_entity.pdbx_description
1 polymer ?
#
loop_
_entity_poly.entity_id
_entity_poly.type
_entity_poly.pdbx_seq_one_letter_code
_entity_poly.pdbx_strand_id
1 'polypeptide(L)'
;MPAAVLAGVALLTACGGGADGDDKPAVPPTASGTLEQLASKADCEPDVQTDAEELRQANCTTEDGRYVLTTFATDRGQREWINEANDYGGSYLVGRKWVAVGDADVVTSLRGRLGGTVETASPHHSGSSGGGGNEEGHSGHHGS
;
A
#
# COMPACT_ATOMS: atom_id res chain seq x y z
N MET A 1 10.24 59.72 -50.04
CA MET A 1 10.14 58.35 -50.51
C MET A 1 9.96 57.44 -49.33
N PRO A 2 8.76 56.98 -48.99
CA PRO A 2 8.54 56.12 -47.85
C PRO A 2 8.69 54.67 -48.24
N ALA A 3 9.51 53.96 -47.53
CA ALA A 3 9.58 52.49 -47.60
C ALA A 3 8.62 51.90 -46.59
N ALA A 4 7.64 51.18 -47.08
CA ALA A 4 6.70 50.44 -46.26
C ALA A 4 7.34 49.12 -45.82
N VAL A 5 7.41 48.91 -44.50
CA VAL A 5 7.81 47.63 -43.90
C VAL A 5 6.53 46.91 -43.47
N LEU A 6 6.24 45.82 -44.15
CA LEU A 6 5.17 44.92 -43.78
C LEU A 6 5.70 43.99 -42.66
N ALA A 7 5.15 44.20 -41.46
CA ALA A 7 5.36 43.32 -40.35
C ALA A 7 4.42 42.10 -40.49
N GLY A 8 4.97 40.94 -40.77
CA GLY A 8 4.24 39.68 -40.72
C GLY A 8 3.99 39.23 -39.31
N VAL A 9 2.74 39.18 -38.93
CA VAL A 9 2.29 38.59 -37.67
C VAL A 9 2.21 37.06 -37.85
N ALA A 10 3.19 36.36 -37.30
CA ALA A 10 3.11 34.94 -37.17
C ALA A 10 2.21 34.56 -35.98
N LEU A 11 1.02 34.09 -36.27
CA LEU A 11 0.14 33.48 -35.29
C LEU A 11 0.68 32.08 -34.97
N LEU A 12 1.35 31.97 -33.87
CA LEU A 12 1.66 30.70 -33.23
C LEU A 12 0.39 30.21 -32.54
N THR A 13 -0.34 29.35 -33.22
CA THR A 13 -1.37 28.54 -32.58
C THR A 13 -0.65 27.48 -31.76
N ALA A 14 -0.45 27.76 -30.48
CA ALA A 14 -0.14 26.75 -29.51
C ALA A 14 -1.36 25.85 -29.34
N CYS A 15 -1.36 24.69 -29.99
CA CYS A 15 -2.22 23.59 -29.61
C CYS A 15 -1.79 23.18 -28.19
N GLY A 16 -2.48 23.70 -27.19
CA GLY A 16 -2.42 23.16 -25.86
C GLY A 16 -2.96 21.73 -25.95
N GLY A 17 -2.07 20.77 -25.84
CA GLY A 17 -2.44 19.38 -25.71
C GLY A 17 -3.42 19.25 -24.54
N GLY A 18 -4.59 18.65 -24.78
CA GLY A 18 -5.58 18.41 -23.78
C GLY A 18 -4.95 17.67 -22.61
N ALA A 19 -4.90 18.31 -21.46
CA ALA A 19 -4.71 17.59 -20.22
C ALA A 19 -5.96 16.75 -20.07
N ASP A 20 -5.82 15.43 -20.23
CA ASP A 20 -6.81 14.49 -19.75
C ASP A 20 -6.88 14.68 -18.25
N GLY A 21 -7.95 15.36 -17.80
CA GLY A 21 -8.14 15.68 -16.42
C GLY A 21 -8.64 14.47 -15.65
N ASP A 22 -7.77 13.56 -15.30
CA ASP A 22 -7.91 12.74 -14.12
C ASP A 22 -7.25 13.50 -12.99
N ASP A 23 -8.03 14.23 -12.21
CA ASP A 23 -7.64 14.96 -11.01
C ASP A 23 -7.26 14.02 -9.84
N LYS A 24 -6.77 12.82 -10.13
CA LYS A 24 -6.15 11.98 -9.12
C LYS A 24 -4.73 12.46 -8.93
N PRO A 25 -4.33 12.82 -7.70
CA PRO A 25 -2.93 13.12 -7.44
C PRO A 25 -2.10 11.93 -7.91
N ALA A 26 -1.13 12.19 -8.79
CA ALA A 26 -0.24 11.18 -9.31
C ALA A 26 0.47 10.51 -8.13
N VAL A 27 0.34 9.19 -8.03
CA VAL A 27 1.08 8.42 -7.03
C VAL A 27 2.56 8.50 -7.41
N PRO A 28 3.43 8.93 -6.48
CA PRO A 28 4.86 9.02 -6.77
C PRO A 28 5.45 7.63 -7.04
N PRO A 29 6.62 7.55 -7.68
CA PRO A 29 7.38 6.32 -7.74
C PRO A 29 7.58 5.74 -6.35
N THR A 30 7.58 4.41 -6.24
CA THR A 30 7.76 3.73 -4.97
C THR A 30 9.09 4.12 -4.32
N ALA A 31 9.03 4.67 -3.13
CA ALA A 31 10.20 5.04 -2.37
C ALA A 31 11.03 3.81 -1.99
N SER A 32 12.30 4.01 -1.85
CA SER A 32 13.25 3.01 -1.33
C SER A 32 14.26 3.69 -0.40
N GLY A 33 14.90 2.93 0.45
CA GLY A 33 15.90 3.44 1.35
C GLY A 33 15.83 2.83 2.75
N THR A 34 16.53 3.46 3.67
CA THR A 34 16.51 3.07 5.08
C THR A 34 15.20 3.45 5.75
N LEU A 35 14.96 2.90 6.94
CA LEU A 35 13.80 3.24 7.76
C LEU A 35 13.70 4.76 7.98
N GLU A 36 14.82 5.40 8.30
CA GLU A 36 14.88 6.86 8.56
C GLU A 36 14.60 7.67 7.30
N GLN A 37 15.09 7.23 6.15
CA GLN A 37 14.84 7.90 4.88
C GLN A 37 13.36 7.82 4.46
N LEU A 38 12.74 6.65 4.66
CA LEU A 38 11.32 6.46 4.40
C LEU A 38 10.46 7.27 5.37
N ALA A 39 10.80 7.23 6.65
CA ALA A 39 10.13 8.02 7.69
C ALA A 39 10.19 9.52 7.39
N SER A 40 11.35 10.01 7.00
CA SER A 40 11.53 11.43 6.62
C SER A 40 10.65 11.83 5.42
N LYS A 41 10.54 10.99 4.41
CA LYS A 41 9.64 11.24 3.26
C LYS A 41 8.16 11.26 3.65
N ALA A 42 7.81 10.54 4.69
CA ALA A 42 6.46 10.45 5.23
C ALA A 42 6.18 11.48 6.33
N ASP A 43 7.08 12.43 6.58
CA ASP A 43 7.02 13.41 7.67
C ASP A 43 6.86 12.76 9.05
N CYS A 44 7.47 11.59 9.24
CA CYS A 44 7.47 10.85 10.49
C CYS A 44 8.83 10.98 11.18
N GLU A 45 8.80 11.26 12.48
CA GLU A 45 9.92 11.02 13.36
C GLU A 45 9.79 9.58 13.91
N PRO A 46 10.65 8.65 13.48
CA PRO A 46 10.45 7.23 13.79
C PRO A 46 10.81 6.90 15.23
N ASP A 47 9.87 6.31 15.94
CA ASP A 47 10.10 5.71 17.26
C ASP A 47 10.44 4.23 17.06
N VAL A 48 11.75 3.93 17.03
CA VAL A 48 12.26 2.60 16.69
C VAL A 48 11.99 1.61 17.82
N GLN A 49 11.25 0.57 17.52
CA GLN A 49 10.87 -0.49 18.47
C GLN A 49 11.72 -1.76 18.29
N THR A 50 12.10 -2.04 17.06
CA THR A 50 12.94 -3.20 16.72
C THR A 50 14.08 -2.75 15.81
N ASP A 51 15.28 -3.14 16.16
CA ASP A 51 16.50 -2.87 15.38
C ASP A 51 17.34 -4.13 15.30
N ALA A 52 16.98 -4.99 14.35
CA ALA A 52 17.69 -6.23 14.06
C ALA A 52 18.26 -6.20 12.63
N GLU A 53 19.22 -7.07 12.34
CA GLU A 53 19.84 -7.12 11.00
C GLU A 53 18.86 -7.45 9.89
N GLU A 54 17.85 -8.26 10.18
CA GLU A 54 16.89 -8.76 9.20
C GLU A 54 15.70 -7.84 9.02
N LEU A 55 15.34 -7.11 10.09
CA LEU A 55 14.13 -6.30 10.16
C LEU A 55 14.30 -5.15 11.15
N ARG A 56 13.88 -3.96 10.73
CA ARG A 56 13.76 -2.79 11.60
C ARG A 56 12.33 -2.29 11.59
N GLN A 57 11.83 -1.90 12.74
CA GLN A 57 10.44 -1.48 12.90
C GLN A 57 10.36 -0.22 13.77
N ALA A 58 9.54 0.71 13.35
CA ALA A 58 9.27 1.93 14.07
C ALA A 58 7.78 2.28 14.08
N ASN A 59 7.35 2.89 15.17
CA ASN A 59 6.05 3.55 15.23
C ASN A 59 6.18 4.96 14.66
N CYS A 60 5.22 5.33 13.85
CA CYS A 60 5.06 6.65 13.27
C CYS A 60 3.73 7.27 13.70
N THR A 61 3.76 8.54 14.07
CA THR A 61 2.56 9.33 14.32
C THR A 61 2.69 10.63 13.53
N THR A 62 1.78 10.84 12.61
CA THR A 62 1.74 12.03 11.75
C THR A 62 0.34 12.66 11.78
N GLU A 63 0.15 13.76 11.06
CA GLU A 63 -1.17 14.36 10.87
C GLU A 63 -2.17 13.40 10.22
N ASP A 64 -1.68 12.50 9.38
CA ASP A 64 -2.51 11.50 8.71
C ASP A 64 -2.94 10.35 9.64
N GLY A 65 -2.28 10.20 10.78
CA GLY A 65 -2.58 9.18 11.79
C GLY A 65 -1.36 8.34 12.19
N ARG A 66 -1.63 7.20 12.79
CA ARG A 66 -0.61 6.27 13.30
C ARG A 66 -0.42 5.11 12.34
N TYR A 67 0.83 4.71 12.19
CA TYR A 67 1.18 3.51 11.44
C TYR A 67 2.50 2.92 11.94
N VAL A 68 2.73 1.68 11.59
CA VAL A 68 3.99 0.98 11.84
C VAL A 68 4.75 0.89 10.52
N LEU A 69 5.98 1.38 10.49
CA LEU A 69 6.88 1.27 9.35
C LEU A 69 7.89 0.18 9.64
N THR A 70 7.98 -0.80 8.75
CA THR A 70 8.92 -1.92 8.85
C THR A 70 9.79 -1.98 7.60
N THR A 71 11.09 -2.11 7.77
CA THR A 71 12.06 -2.33 6.69
C THR A 71 12.70 -3.70 6.82
N PHE A 72 13.08 -4.28 5.69
CA PHE A 72 13.61 -5.65 5.60
C PHE A 72 14.96 -5.66 4.89
N ALA A 73 15.86 -6.52 5.34
CA ALA A 73 17.14 -6.72 4.68
C ALA A 73 16.98 -7.41 3.32
N THR A 74 15.97 -8.27 3.18
CA THR A 74 15.73 -9.08 1.98
C THR A 74 14.27 -9.03 1.52
N ASP A 75 14.05 -9.22 0.22
CA ASP A 75 12.70 -9.35 -0.35
C ASP A 75 11.98 -10.60 0.18
N ARG A 76 12.74 -11.66 0.46
CA ARG A 76 12.20 -12.87 1.06
C ARG A 76 11.67 -12.64 2.46
N GLY A 77 12.44 -11.98 3.31
CA GLY A 77 12.02 -11.63 4.67
C GLY A 77 10.76 -10.77 4.68
N GLN A 78 10.68 -9.81 3.76
CA GLN A 78 9.47 -9.02 3.56
C GLN A 78 8.26 -9.89 3.20
N ARG A 79 8.43 -10.82 2.27
CA ARG A 79 7.35 -11.72 1.82
C ARG A 79 6.85 -12.64 2.93
N GLU A 80 7.77 -13.22 3.67
CA GLU A 80 7.46 -14.08 4.81
C GLU A 80 6.68 -13.31 5.88
N TRP A 81 7.14 -12.10 6.20
CA TRP A 81 6.47 -11.23 7.16
C TRP A 81 5.04 -10.84 6.71
N ILE A 82 4.84 -10.47 5.45
CA ILE A 82 3.52 -10.15 4.91
C ILE A 82 2.58 -11.35 4.98
N ASN A 83 3.06 -12.54 4.63
CA ASN A 83 2.26 -13.75 4.68
C ASN A 83 1.77 -14.05 6.11
N GLU A 84 2.64 -13.87 7.09
CA GLU A 84 2.29 -14.04 8.51
C GLU A 84 1.33 -12.93 8.99
N ALA A 85 1.59 -11.69 8.62
CA ALA A 85 0.76 -10.55 8.99
C ALA A 85 -0.66 -10.62 8.39
N ASN A 86 -0.82 -11.21 7.22
CA ASN A 86 -2.12 -11.35 6.57
C ASN A 86 -3.14 -12.13 7.40
N ASP A 87 -2.69 -13.01 8.28
CA ASP A 87 -3.57 -13.77 9.17
C ASP A 87 -4.30 -12.88 10.19
N TYR A 88 -3.74 -11.72 10.48
CA TYR A 88 -4.31 -10.75 11.42
C TYR A 88 -5.23 -9.71 10.76
N GLY A 89 -5.26 -9.66 9.44
CA GLY A 89 -6.02 -8.65 8.69
C GLY A 89 -5.35 -7.27 8.73
N GLY A 90 -6.01 -6.29 8.13
CA GLY A 90 -5.57 -4.90 8.12
C GLY A 90 -5.23 -4.37 6.73
N SER A 91 -4.77 -3.13 6.70
CA SER A 91 -4.32 -2.45 5.47
C SER A 91 -2.82 -2.25 5.50
N TYR A 92 -2.19 -2.56 4.38
CA TYR A 92 -0.76 -2.53 4.20
C TYR A 92 -0.39 -1.68 3.00
N LEU A 93 0.61 -0.84 3.14
CA LEU A 93 1.29 -0.21 2.02
C LEU A 93 2.60 -0.94 1.79
N VAL A 94 2.73 -1.58 0.64
CA VAL A 94 3.88 -2.42 0.32
C VAL A 94 4.79 -1.72 -0.68
N GLY A 95 6.02 -1.51 -0.30
CA GLY A 95 7.08 -1.01 -1.15
C GLY A 95 8.22 -2.02 -1.28
N ARG A 96 9.34 -1.54 -1.79
CA ARG A 96 10.52 -2.39 -1.98
C ARG A 96 11.28 -2.53 -0.68
N LYS A 97 11.22 -3.72 -0.07
CA LYS A 97 11.83 -4.04 1.23
C LYS A 97 11.30 -3.18 2.38
N TRP A 98 10.08 -2.71 2.27
CA TRP A 98 9.39 -2.04 3.37
C TRP A 98 7.88 -2.25 3.29
N VAL A 99 7.25 -2.15 4.43
CA VAL A 99 5.79 -2.20 4.60
C VAL A 99 5.38 -1.16 5.64
N ALA A 100 4.30 -0.45 5.37
CA ALA A 100 3.63 0.38 6.38
C ALA A 100 2.26 -0.22 6.69
N VAL A 101 1.93 -0.33 7.97
CA VAL A 101 0.66 -0.92 8.44
C VAL A 101 -0.10 0.12 9.25
N GLY A 102 -1.34 0.34 8.92
CA GLY A 102 -2.21 1.28 9.61
C GLY A 102 -3.66 1.16 9.17
N ASP A 103 -4.47 2.09 9.62
CA ASP A 103 -5.84 2.21 9.13
C ASP A 103 -5.86 2.50 7.63
N ALA A 104 -6.92 2.10 6.94
CA ALA A 104 -7.02 2.21 5.48
C ALA A 104 -6.81 3.64 4.97
N ASP A 105 -7.33 4.64 5.67
CA ASP A 105 -7.18 6.05 5.31
C ASP A 105 -5.73 6.53 5.47
N VAL A 106 -5.06 6.09 6.54
CA VAL A 106 -3.65 6.38 6.80
C VAL A 106 -2.76 5.78 5.72
N VAL A 107 -3.00 4.52 5.38
CA VAL A 107 -2.26 3.79 4.33
C VAL A 107 -2.46 4.46 2.97
N THR A 108 -3.67 4.92 2.68
CA THR A 108 -3.97 5.65 1.45
C THR A 108 -3.23 6.99 1.38
N SER A 109 -3.19 7.73 2.47
CA SER A 109 -2.44 8.99 2.57
C SER A 109 -0.94 8.76 2.41
N LEU A 110 -0.40 7.74 3.04
CA LEU A 110 1.01 7.36 2.92
C LEU A 110 1.41 6.99 1.48
N ARG A 111 0.52 6.35 0.74
CA ARG A 111 0.76 6.04 -0.66
C ARG A 111 1.00 7.30 -1.50
N GLY A 112 0.33 8.39 -1.17
CA GLY A 112 0.56 9.70 -1.79
C GLY A 112 1.95 10.27 -1.55
N ARG A 113 2.64 9.82 -0.50
CA ARG A 113 4.01 10.27 -0.14
C ARG A 113 5.09 9.30 -0.55
N LEU A 114 4.85 8.00 -0.37
CA LEU A 114 5.84 6.95 -0.52
C LEU A 114 5.68 6.12 -1.80
N GLY A 115 4.56 6.26 -2.49
CA GLY A 115 4.20 5.31 -3.55
C GLY A 115 3.89 3.94 -2.98
N GLY A 116 4.08 2.90 -3.77
CA GLY A 116 3.83 1.53 -3.36
C GLY A 116 2.42 1.05 -3.68
N THR A 117 2.12 -0.16 -3.23
CA THR A 117 0.86 -0.85 -3.49
C THR A 117 0.10 -1.06 -2.20
N VAL A 118 -1.18 -0.68 -2.18
CA VAL A 118 -2.06 -0.98 -1.04
C VAL A 118 -2.55 -2.40 -1.16
N GLU A 119 -2.33 -3.18 -0.10
CA GLU A 119 -2.86 -4.52 0.07
C GLU A 119 -3.76 -4.55 1.29
N THR A 120 -4.90 -5.21 1.17
CA THR A 120 -5.82 -5.41 2.29
C THR A 120 -5.90 -6.89 2.58
N ALA A 121 -5.51 -7.28 3.78
CA ALA A 121 -5.66 -8.63 4.25
C ALA A 121 -7.06 -8.79 4.84
N SER A 122 -7.81 -9.77 4.35
CA SER A 122 -9.02 -10.23 5.00
C SER A 122 -8.63 -11.34 5.95
N PRO A 123 -9.01 -11.28 7.24
CA PRO A 123 -8.82 -12.41 8.11
C PRO A 123 -9.49 -13.62 7.46
N HIS A 124 -8.74 -14.69 7.27
CA HIS A 124 -9.30 -15.95 6.82
C HIS A 124 -10.26 -16.44 7.90
N HIS A 125 -11.52 -16.05 7.79
CA HIS A 125 -12.56 -16.85 8.39
C HIS A 125 -12.47 -18.19 7.68
N SER A 126 -11.87 -19.17 8.33
CA SER A 126 -12.10 -20.55 8.03
C SER A 126 -13.61 -20.77 8.25
N GLY A 127 -14.38 -20.41 7.24
CA GLY A 127 -15.76 -20.78 7.13
C GLY A 127 -15.74 -22.29 7.05
N SER A 128 -15.92 -22.91 8.19
CA SER A 128 -16.32 -24.30 8.28
C SER A 128 -17.62 -24.39 7.49
N SER A 129 -17.50 -24.73 6.23
CA SER A 129 -18.62 -25.23 5.47
C SER A 129 -19.00 -26.52 6.17
N GLY A 130 -19.98 -26.42 7.04
CA GLY A 130 -20.65 -27.57 7.62
C GLY A 130 -21.21 -28.37 6.48
N GLY A 131 -20.48 -29.39 6.06
CA GLY A 131 -21.02 -30.42 5.22
C GLY A 131 -22.18 -31.05 5.96
N GLY A 132 -23.37 -30.91 5.40
CA GLY A 132 -24.54 -31.64 5.86
C GLY A 132 -24.26 -33.14 5.79
N GLY A 133 -24.01 -33.74 6.93
CA GLY A 133 -23.99 -35.16 7.06
C GLY A 133 -25.41 -35.66 6.92
N ASN A 134 -25.68 -36.39 5.85
CA ASN A 134 -26.83 -37.24 5.75
C ASN A 134 -26.63 -38.38 6.77
N GLU A 135 -27.31 -38.28 7.86
CA GLU A 135 -27.51 -39.41 8.74
C GLU A 135 -28.61 -40.30 8.15
N GLU A 136 -28.22 -41.25 7.36
CA GLU A 136 -29.08 -42.36 7.02
C GLU A 136 -29.13 -43.30 8.21
N GLY A 137 -30.30 -43.31 8.82
CA GLY A 137 -30.60 -44.20 9.92
C GLY A 137 -30.54 -45.68 9.49
N HIS A 138 -29.67 -46.42 10.11
CA HIS A 138 -29.72 -47.89 10.09
C HIS A 138 -30.54 -48.36 11.29
N SER A 139 -31.77 -48.74 10.98
CA SER A 139 -32.59 -49.56 11.84
C SER A 139 -32.03 -51.00 11.85
N GLY A 140 -31.35 -51.39 12.88
CA GLY A 140 -30.96 -52.76 13.12
C GLY A 140 -32.08 -53.48 13.88
N HIS A 141 -32.79 -54.35 13.20
CA HIS A 141 -33.65 -55.37 13.75
C HIS A 141 -32.82 -56.45 14.41
N HIS A 142 -33.09 -56.70 15.71
CA HIS A 142 -32.79 -57.98 16.31
C HIS A 142 -34.08 -58.56 16.89
N GLY A 143 -34.55 -59.58 16.22
CA GLY A 143 -35.49 -60.54 16.76
C GLY A 143 -34.77 -61.76 17.30
N SER A 144 -35.34 -62.33 18.36
CA SER A 144 -35.17 -63.61 19.03
C SER A 144 -34.34 -63.65 20.26
#